data_634413089c3446ac235f8f69374aa32b
#
_entry.id   634413089c3446ac235f8f69374aa32b
#
_cell.length_a   1.000
_cell.length_b   1.000
_cell.length_c   1.000
_cell.angle_alpha   90.00
_cell.angle_beta   90.00
_cell.angle_gamma   90.00
#
_symmetry.space_group_name_H-M   'P 1'
#
loop_
_entity.id
_entity.type
_entity.pdbx_description
1 polymer ?
#
loop_
_entity_poly.entity_id
_entity_poly.type
_entity_poly.pdbx_seq_one_letter_code
_entity_poly.pdbx_strand_id
1 'polypeptide(L)'
;MKNNLLTKIGLIICSLFMTSCNNNTSWFKFYNNDRQEFNTNVFYGNVKTMQGADPSLIYVEEKENDPDSGYYYAYVTATSTINAWRTKDMTNWQFLGAVFRPNLDTHWGYLNFWAPAVHYDEKDQTYYMYYSATWKKYSSSHYISLATSRSPMGPFNEYHNGSEPLINFKNIPSNHPLFEYHSPESGIENGYFSAIDAEPFVDPVDNQKYLLFTHDKGAGYTSSSTYIMKMNDWWDVDYNSVTCISQTGITSIGGKNEIDEGTVNEGPFMLYHDGLYYLTFSVNTYLESTYQVRQAVGKSPMGPFTKIDVDKGGTIITTDGLNIYTNSSGHHSFIKVGDELYISYHTFLNDSDIVEARKIRFDKISFIVNQDGVPVIYANGPTVTLQPLPSLISGYKNKAIEASIKATNVDKNSNIFWLNDGTIKMHEESLVEETIFNKGKSVITLNWDEYITSKAIMVYNSYDFDTSFTQVDNIRIFYKHNNQEGYIDTGNLIFNYDIFSDQDYNCIFVGSSIAIEYQDMLIKQVQITISSSKNSDKIAIPEIAVLGK
;
A
#
# COMPACT_ATOMS: atom_id res chain seq x y z
N MET A 1 14.08 -12.88 -62.72
CA MET A 1 15.36 -12.77 -62.00
C MET A 1 14.98 -12.44 -60.56
N LYS A 2 14.99 -13.45 -59.72
CA LYS A 2 15.89 -13.71 -58.57
C LYS A 2 16.06 -12.47 -57.69
N ASN A 3 15.69 -12.39 -56.41
CA ASN A 3 16.05 -13.34 -55.34
C ASN A 3 15.15 -13.15 -54.12
N ASN A 4 14.82 -14.26 -53.52
CA ASN A 4 14.36 -14.43 -52.16
C ASN A 4 15.41 -13.92 -51.15
N LEU A 5 14.97 -13.29 -50.07
CA LEU A 5 15.70 -13.35 -48.82
C LEU A 5 14.74 -13.58 -47.65
N LEU A 6 14.81 -14.78 -47.15
CA LEU A 6 14.23 -15.24 -45.91
C LEU A 6 14.81 -14.45 -44.73
N THR A 7 13.95 -13.78 -43.99
CA THR A 7 14.30 -13.28 -42.67
C THR A 7 13.97 -14.37 -41.66
N LYS A 8 15.00 -15.00 -41.14
CA LYS A 8 14.94 -15.99 -40.07
C LYS A 8 14.49 -15.29 -38.80
N ILE A 9 13.39 -15.77 -38.27
CA ILE A 9 12.98 -15.57 -36.89
C ILE A 9 14.03 -16.25 -36.01
N GLY A 10 14.81 -15.45 -35.31
CA GLY A 10 15.68 -15.93 -34.24
C GLY A 10 14.85 -16.15 -33.00
N LEU A 11 14.39 -17.38 -32.79
CA LEU A 11 14.04 -17.88 -31.49
C LEU A 11 15.32 -17.87 -30.64
N ILE A 12 15.50 -16.91 -29.78
CA ILE A 12 16.51 -17.01 -28.72
C ILE A 12 15.91 -17.90 -27.65
N ILE A 13 16.23 -19.17 -27.77
CA ILE A 13 16.15 -20.14 -26.71
C ILE A 13 17.23 -19.76 -25.71
N CYS A 14 16.85 -19.04 -24.65
CA CYS A 14 17.64 -18.97 -23.42
C CYS A 14 17.38 -20.26 -22.64
N SER A 15 17.97 -21.34 -23.13
CA SER A 15 18.07 -22.58 -22.40
C SER A 15 19.54 -22.89 -22.15
N LEU A 16 19.82 -23.19 -20.88
CA LEU A 16 20.92 -24.03 -20.45
C LEU A 16 22.30 -23.37 -20.32
N PHE A 17 22.54 -22.80 -19.15
CA PHE A 17 23.71 -23.22 -18.41
C PHE A 17 23.29 -23.89 -17.09
N MET A 18 22.83 -25.13 -17.22
CA MET A 18 22.82 -26.07 -16.13
C MET A 18 24.21 -26.72 -16.08
N THR A 19 25.08 -26.19 -15.27
CA THR A 19 26.24 -27.00 -14.82
C THR A 19 25.78 -27.88 -13.67
N SER A 20 25.75 -29.15 -14.00
CA SER A 20 25.55 -30.31 -13.14
C SER A 20 25.92 -30.10 -11.69
N CYS A 21 24.96 -30.25 -10.77
CA CYS A 21 25.13 -30.97 -9.52
C CYS A 21 23.77 -31.34 -8.93
N ASN A 22 23.53 -32.62 -8.82
CA ASN A 22 22.53 -33.34 -8.03
C ASN A 22 21.05 -33.25 -8.41
N ASN A 23 20.43 -34.43 -8.44
CA ASN A 23 19.05 -34.80 -8.84
C ASN A 23 17.88 -34.20 -8.01
N ASN A 24 18.06 -33.11 -7.28
CA ASN A 24 17.06 -32.54 -6.39
C ASN A 24 16.41 -31.23 -6.91
N THR A 25 16.83 -30.70 -8.05
CA THR A 25 16.33 -29.43 -8.60
C THR A 25 14.89 -29.48 -9.12
N SER A 26 14.27 -30.65 -9.20
CA SER A 26 12.85 -30.80 -9.61
C SER A 26 11.83 -30.50 -8.49
N TRP A 27 12.28 -30.36 -7.24
CA TRP A 27 11.41 -30.12 -6.09
C TRP A 27 11.07 -28.66 -5.87
N PHE A 28 11.93 -27.76 -6.34
CA PHE A 28 11.84 -26.33 -6.07
C PHE A 28 11.66 -25.53 -7.34
N LYS A 29 10.72 -24.60 -7.32
CA LYS A 29 10.65 -23.47 -8.24
C LYS A 29 11.33 -22.30 -7.56
N PHE A 30 12.32 -21.73 -8.22
CA PHE A 30 13.14 -20.65 -7.70
C PHE A 30 12.77 -19.32 -8.35
N TYR A 31 12.64 -18.28 -7.55
CA TYR A 31 12.35 -16.93 -7.95
C TYR A 31 13.53 -16.06 -7.56
N ASN A 32 14.22 -15.53 -8.54
CA ASN A 32 15.47 -14.78 -8.35
C ASN A 32 15.48 -13.43 -9.10
N ASN A 33 14.36 -13.01 -9.64
CA ASN A 33 14.25 -11.77 -10.37
C ASN A 33 12.95 -11.08 -9.96
N ASP A 34 13.06 -9.88 -9.41
CA ASP A 34 11.95 -9.09 -8.91
C ASP A 34 10.95 -8.63 -9.98
N ARG A 35 11.37 -8.64 -11.25
CA ARG A 35 10.55 -8.18 -12.39
C ARG A 35 9.86 -9.29 -13.17
N GLN A 36 10.01 -10.55 -12.78
CA GLN A 36 9.32 -11.63 -13.47
C GLN A 36 7.81 -11.52 -13.27
N GLU A 37 7.07 -11.76 -14.34
CA GLU A 37 5.65 -12.03 -14.23
C GLU A 37 5.46 -13.34 -13.45
N PHE A 38 4.88 -13.24 -12.26
CA PHE A 38 4.63 -14.38 -11.41
C PHE A 38 3.25 -14.94 -11.70
N ASN A 39 3.20 -16.11 -12.30
CA ASN A 39 1.98 -16.92 -12.36
C ASN A 39 2.05 -17.94 -11.21
N THR A 40 1.70 -17.48 -10.02
CA THR A 40 1.75 -18.28 -8.80
C THR A 40 0.54 -17.99 -7.93
N ASN A 41 0.14 -18.99 -7.13
CA ASN A 41 -0.96 -18.87 -6.17
C ASN A 41 -0.47 -18.52 -4.76
N VAL A 42 0.80 -18.19 -4.61
CA VAL A 42 1.45 -17.94 -3.30
C VAL A 42 1.94 -16.51 -3.18
N PHE A 43 2.34 -15.90 -4.30
CA PHE A 43 2.97 -14.60 -4.35
C PHE A 43 2.23 -13.65 -5.30
N TYR A 44 2.34 -12.36 -5.03
CA TYR A 44 2.03 -11.29 -5.97
C TYR A 44 3.25 -10.38 -6.15
N GLY A 45 3.26 -9.61 -7.21
CA GLY A 45 4.26 -8.57 -7.43
C GLY A 45 3.59 -7.27 -7.81
N ASN A 46 3.98 -6.18 -7.17
CA ASN A 46 3.50 -4.83 -7.48
C ASN A 46 4.01 -4.29 -8.83
N VAL A 47 4.65 -5.13 -9.66
CA VAL A 47 5.12 -4.77 -11.00
C VAL A 47 3.96 -4.67 -11.99
N LYS A 48 3.00 -5.59 -11.92
CA LYS A 48 1.74 -5.52 -12.68
C LYS A 48 0.76 -4.62 -11.96
N THR A 49 0.75 -3.38 -12.34
CA THR A 49 -0.01 -2.38 -11.61
C THR A 49 -1.18 -1.86 -12.39
N MET A 50 -2.26 -1.57 -11.69
CA MET A 50 -3.38 -0.83 -12.24
C MET A 50 -2.96 0.60 -12.51
N GLN A 51 -3.31 1.10 -13.68
CA GLN A 51 -3.20 2.52 -13.97
C GLN A 51 -4.34 3.26 -13.28
N GLY A 52 -4.01 4.29 -12.56
CA GLY A 52 -4.96 5.13 -11.84
C GLY A 52 -4.27 5.91 -10.73
N ALA A 53 -5.03 6.77 -10.10
CA ALA A 53 -4.62 7.56 -8.96
C ALA A 53 -5.71 7.51 -7.88
N ASP A 54 -5.34 7.89 -6.67
CA ASP A 54 -6.28 8.13 -5.57
C ASP A 54 -7.22 6.93 -5.35
N PRO A 55 -6.67 5.73 -5.03
CA PRO A 55 -7.44 4.50 -5.02
C PRO A 55 -8.39 4.43 -3.82
N SER A 56 -9.64 4.06 -4.07
CA SER A 56 -10.58 3.58 -3.05
C SER A 56 -10.86 2.11 -3.26
N LEU A 57 -10.66 1.30 -2.23
CA LEU A 57 -10.82 -0.14 -2.31
C LEU A 57 -11.98 -0.64 -1.44
N ILE A 58 -12.78 -1.53 -2.01
CA ILE A 58 -13.79 -2.28 -1.26
C ILE A 58 -13.71 -3.77 -1.60
N TYR A 59 -14.13 -4.61 -0.67
CA TYR A 59 -14.44 -6.02 -0.92
C TYR A 59 -15.95 -6.21 -0.93
N VAL A 60 -16.46 -6.88 -1.96
CA VAL A 60 -17.87 -7.27 -2.05
C VAL A 60 -17.96 -8.75 -1.67
N GLU A 61 -18.61 -9.02 -0.54
CA GLU A 61 -18.76 -10.38 -0.04
C GLU A 61 -19.39 -11.32 -1.07
N GLU A 62 -18.91 -12.57 -1.10
CA GLU A 62 -19.42 -13.56 -2.03
C GLU A 62 -20.88 -13.91 -1.71
N LYS A 63 -21.74 -13.81 -2.74
CA LYS A 63 -23.17 -14.13 -2.66
C LYS A 63 -23.52 -15.11 -3.76
N GLU A 64 -24.37 -16.07 -3.44
CA GLU A 64 -24.86 -17.06 -4.40
C GLU A 64 -25.64 -16.36 -5.52
N ASN A 65 -25.31 -16.69 -6.77
CA ASN A 65 -25.92 -16.13 -7.99
C ASN A 65 -25.70 -14.62 -8.24
N ASP A 66 -24.74 -13.99 -7.55
CA ASP A 66 -24.33 -12.62 -7.83
C ASP A 66 -22.97 -12.60 -8.54
N PRO A 67 -22.91 -12.32 -9.85
CA PRO A 67 -21.66 -12.35 -10.62
C PRO A 67 -20.69 -11.23 -10.24
N ASP A 68 -21.13 -10.22 -9.52
CA ASP A 68 -20.33 -9.07 -9.09
C ASP A 68 -19.77 -9.24 -7.67
N SER A 69 -20.15 -10.33 -6.99
CA SER A 69 -19.69 -10.65 -5.64
C SER A 69 -18.39 -11.46 -5.61
N GLY A 70 -17.74 -11.50 -4.47
CA GLY A 70 -16.46 -12.18 -4.26
C GLY A 70 -15.28 -11.48 -4.93
N TYR A 71 -15.39 -10.19 -5.20
CA TYR A 71 -14.34 -9.38 -5.82
C TYR A 71 -13.88 -8.24 -4.91
N TYR A 72 -12.61 -7.91 -5.02
CA TYR A 72 -12.05 -6.62 -4.63
C TYR A 72 -12.23 -5.64 -5.78
N TYR A 73 -12.75 -4.47 -5.49
CA TYR A 73 -12.92 -3.37 -6.44
C TYR A 73 -11.99 -2.24 -6.05
N ALA A 74 -11.34 -1.63 -7.05
CA ALA A 74 -10.56 -0.41 -6.90
C ALA A 74 -11.14 0.66 -7.81
N TYR A 75 -11.58 1.76 -7.21
CA TYR A 75 -12.06 2.94 -7.92
C TYR A 75 -10.94 3.97 -7.96
N VAL A 76 -10.78 4.63 -9.11
CA VAL A 76 -9.62 5.48 -9.36
C VAL A 76 -10.00 6.75 -10.09
N THR A 77 -9.26 7.81 -9.79
CA THR A 77 -9.33 9.10 -10.48
C THR A 77 -9.12 8.96 -11.99
N ALA A 78 -9.93 9.70 -12.75
CA ALA A 78 -9.74 9.94 -14.18
C ALA A 78 -10.09 11.40 -14.52
N THR A 79 -9.93 11.82 -15.78
CA THR A 79 -10.08 13.25 -16.14
C THR A 79 -11.55 13.73 -16.09
N SER A 80 -12.48 12.94 -16.60
CA SER A 80 -13.90 13.30 -16.73
C SER A 80 -14.86 12.20 -16.30
N THR A 81 -14.33 11.15 -15.71
CA THR A 81 -15.05 9.96 -15.26
C THR A 81 -14.38 9.42 -14.01
N ILE A 82 -15.03 8.50 -13.30
CA ILE A 82 -14.38 7.62 -12.34
C ILE A 82 -14.30 6.24 -12.98
N ASN A 83 -13.11 5.67 -12.99
CA ASN A 83 -12.86 4.34 -13.52
C ASN A 83 -12.75 3.32 -12.39
N ALA A 84 -12.88 2.03 -12.73
CA ALA A 84 -12.69 0.97 -11.76
C ALA A 84 -11.95 -0.25 -12.35
N TRP A 85 -11.40 -1.01 -11.42
CA TRP A 85 -10.80 -2.32 -11.62
C TRP A 85 -11.41 -3.31 -10.64
N ARG A 86 -11.34 -4.62 -10.94
CA ARG A 86 -11.70 -5.64 -9.99
C ARG A 86 -10.79 -6.87 -10.08
N THR A 87 -10.71 -7.61 -8.98
CA THR A 87 -9.96 -8.88 -8.91
C THR A 87 -10.56 -9.81 -7.86
N LYS A 88 -10.33 -11.13 -7.99
CA LYS A 88 -10.58 -12.13 -6.95
C LYS A 88 -9.33 -12.51 -6.17
N ASP A 89 -8.16 -12.25 -6.72
CA ASP A 89 -6.89 -12.80 -6.26
C ASP A 89 -5.79 -11.77 -6.02
N MET A 90 -6.12 -10.48 -6.04
CA MET A 90 -5.19 -9.35 -5.86
C MET A 90 -4.03 -9.30 -6.89
N THR A 91 -4.07 -10.19 -7.89
CA THR A 91 -3.01 -10.34 -8.91
C THR A 91 -3.51 -10.01 -10.31
N ASN A 92 -4.69 -10.57 -10.66
CA ASN A 92 -5.27 -10.45 -11.98
C ASN A 92 -6.38 -9.41 -11.95
N TRP A 93 -6.00 -8.15 -12.18
CA TRP A 93 -6.94 -7.03 -12.18
C TRP A 93 -7.60 -6.85 -13.55
N GLN A 94 -8.92 -6.87 -13.55
CA GLN A 94 -9.75 -6.61 -14.72
C GLN A 94 -10.16 -5.14 -14.74
N PHE A 95 -9.80 -4.43 -15.81
CA PHE A 95 -10.28 -3.06 -16.03
C PHE A 95 -11.75 -3.07 -16.43
N LEU A 96 -12.58 -2.30 -15.73
CA LEU A 96 -14.01 -2.18 -15.96
C LEU A 96 -14.39 -0.96 -16.81
N GLY A 97 -13.45 -0.01 -16.96
CA GLY A 97 -13.72 1.28 -17.59
C GLY A 97 -14.40 2.26 -16.64
N ALA A 98 -15.15 3.19 -17.19
CA ALA A 98 -15.83 4.22 -16.43
C ALA A 98 -17.10 3.66 -15.75
N VAL A 99 -17.09 3.64 -14.42
CA VAL A 99 -18.24 3.27 -13.58
C VAL A 99 -19.13 4.46 -13.23
N PHE A 100 -18.57 5.68 -13.27
CA PHE A 100 -19.31 6.93 -13.21
C PHE A 100 -18.96 7.81 -14.40
N ARG A 101 -19.97 8.21 -15.15
CA ARG A 101 -19.84 9.05 -16.35
C ARG A 101 -20.96 10.09 -16.36
N PRO A 102 -20.74 11.27 -15.76
CA PRO A 102 -21.74 12.31 -15.74
C PRO A 102 -22.03 12.87 -17.15
N ASN A 103 -23.23 13.34 -17.37
CA ASN A 103 -23.54 14.14 -18.55
C ASN A 103 -22.99 15.56 -18.36
N LEU A 104 -21.84 15.84 -18.95
CA LEU A 104 -21.14 17.10 -18.76
C LEU A 104 -21.93 18.34 -19.22
N ASP A 105 -22.96 18.21 -20.04
CA ASP A 105 -23.80 19.36 -20.45
C ASP A 105 -24.73 19.81 -19.31
N THR A 106 -25.23 18.88 -18.52
CA THR A 106 -26.23 19.14 -17.46
C THR A 106 -25.68 19.03 -16.04
N HIS A 107 -24.57 18.32 -15.85
CA HIS A 107 -23.95 18.10 -14.55
C HIS A 107 -23.30 19.37 -14.00
N TRP A 108 -23.28 19.54 -12.68
CA TRP A 108 -22.67 20.70 -12.00
C TRP A 108 -21.15 20.77 -12.22
N GLY A 109 -20.46 19.62 -12.09
CA GLY A 109 -19.04 19.46 -12.36
C GLY A 109 -18.77 19.25 -13.85
N TYR A 110 -17.61 19.69 -14.32
CA TYR A 110 -17.26 19.57 -15.74
C TYR A 110 -15.85 19.03 -15.99
N LEU A 111 -14.99 19.01 -14.97
CA LEU A 111 -13.58 18.60 -15.06
C LEU A 111 -13.11 18.08 -13.70
N ASN A 112 -12.00 17.34 -13.70
CA ASN A 112 -11.28 16.92 -12.49
C ASN A 112 -12.16 16.09 -11.55
N PHE A 113 -12.74 14.99 -12.07
CA PHE A 113 -13.45 14.01 -11.25
C PHE A 113 -12.41 13.16 -10.50
N TRP A 114 -12.13 13.55 -9.27
CA TRP A 114 -11.01 13.05 -8.48
C TRP A 114 -11.45 12.31 -7.23
N ALA A 115 -10.50 11.49 -6.72
CA ALA A 115 -10.51 10.87 -5.41
C ALA A 115 -11.86 10.26 -5.04
N PRO A 116 -12.30 9.21 -5.77
CA PRO A 116 -13.50 8.49 -5.38
C PRO A 116 -13.30 7.80 -4.04
N ALA A 117 -14.32 7.83 -3.18
CA ALA A 117 -14.39 7.03 -1.96
C ALA A 117 -15.72 6.27 -1.95
N VAL A 118 -15.65 4.94 -1.98
CA VAL A 118 -16.84 4.10 -2.12
C VAL A 118 -17.10 3.32 -0.84
N HIS A 119 -18.33 3.41 -0.37
CA HIS A 119 -18.82 2.64 0.77
C HIS A 119 -20.09 1.87 0.39
N TYR A 120 -20.23 0.65 0.88
CA TYR A 120 -21.45 -0.14 0.73
C TYR A 120 -22.24 -0.13 2.03
N ASP A 121 -23.49 0.28 1.97
CA ASP A 121 -24.42 0.18 3.10
C ASP A 121 -25.33 -1.06 2.91
N GLU A 122 -25.17 -2.04 3.78
CA GLU A 122 -25.93 -3.29 3.74
C GLU A 122 -27.44 -3.06 4.02
N LYS A 123 -27.77 -2.02 4.79
CA LYS A 123 -29.16 -1.76 5.21
C LYS A 123 -30.05 -1.43 4.02
N ASP A 124 -29.56 -0.62 3.09
CA ASP A 124 -30.30 -0.23 1.90
C ASP A 124 -29.71 -0.83 0.61
N GLN A 125 -28.64 -1.65 0.72
CA GLN A 125 -27.98 -2.34 -0.38
C GLN A 125 -27.50 -1.39 -1.47
N THR A 126 -26.92 -0.25 -1.06
CA THR A 126 -26.46 0.81 -1.95
C THR A 126 -24.97 1.05 -1.80
N TYR A 127 -24.29 1.22 -2.92
CA TYR A 127 -22.94 1.75 -2.99
C TYR A 127 -23.01 3.27 -3.08
N TYR A 128 -22.36 3.94 -2.14
CA TYR A 128 -22.23 5.38 -2.04
C TYR A 128 -20.82 5.77 -2.44
N MET A 129 -20.67 6.56 -3.49
CA MET A 129 -19.38 7.03 -3.99
C MET A 129 -19.31 8.55 -3.86
N TYR A 130 -18.49 9.01 -2.91
CA TYR A 130 -18.11 10.42 -2.86
C TYR A 130 -17.02 10.67 -3.90
N TYR A 131 -17.00 11.88 -4.43
CA TYR A 131 -16.00 12.31 -5.38
C TYR A 131 -15.89 13.84 -5.38
N SER A 132 -14.80 14.35 -5.90
CA SER A 132 -14.58 15.79 -6.08
C SER A 132 -14.63 16.14 -7.55
N ALA A 133 -15.12 17.32 -7.89
CA ALA A 133 -15.03 17.86 -9.24
C ALA A 133 -14.98 19.39 -9.23
N THR A 134 -14.47 19.98 -10.32
CA THR A 134 -14.50 21.43 -10.53
C THR A 134 -15.91 21.86 -10.88
N TRP A 135 -16.48 22.81 -10.13
CA TRP A 135 -17.83 23.31 -10.36
C TRP A 135 -17.85 24.37 -11.47
N LYS A 136 -18.72 24.20 -12.46
CA LYS A 136 -18.92 25.16 -13.57
C LYS A 136 -19.16 26.59 -13.11
N LYS A 137 -19.86 26.76 -11.98
CA LYS A 137 -20.17 28.07 -11.40
C LYS A 137 -18.95 28.75 -10.81
N TYR A 138 -17.99 27.97 -10.30
CA TYR A 138 -16.77 28.43 -9.63
C TYR A 138 -15.58 27.65 -10.15
N SER A 139 -15.11 27.99 -11.34
CA SER A 139 -14.14 27.21 -12.12
C SER A 139 -12.74 27.08 -11.50
N SER A 140 -12.47 27.79 -10.41
CA SER A 140 -11.19 27.70 -9.65
C SER A 140 -11.29 26.83 -8.40
N SER A 141 -12.45 26.22 -8.12
CA SER A 141 -12.70 25.49 -6.88
C SER A 141 -13.31 24.13 -7.15
N HIS A 142 -12.92 23.18 -6.31
CA HIS A 142 -13.46 21.83 -6.28
C HIS A 142 -14.53 21.70 -5.20
N TYR A 143 -15.49 20.86 -5.46
CA TYR A 143 -16.59 20.56 -4.55
C TYR A 143 -16.82 19.06 -4.50
N ILE A 144 -17.39 18.61 -3.39
CA ILE A 144 -17.67 17.21 -3.12
C ILE A 144 -19.13 16.91 -3.46
N SER A 145 -19.36 15.80 -4.13
CA SER A 145 -20.70 15.27 -4.35
C SER A 145 -20.76 13.76 -4.16
N LEU A 146 -21.94 13.21 -4.35
CA LEU A 146 -22.28 11.82 -4.10
C LEU A 146 -22.97 11.21 -5.31
N ALA A 147 -22.45 10.07 -5.75
CA ALA A 147 -23.12 9.22 -6.72
C ALA A 147 -23.46 7.87 -6.07
N THR A 148 -24.51 7.21 -6.54
CA THR A 148 -25.00 5.95 -5.98
C THR A 148 -25.19 4.90 -7.05
N SER A 149 -25.04 3.64 -6.65
CA SER A 149 -25.32 2.48 -7.50
C SER A 149 -25.83 1.28 -6.68
N ARG A 150 -26.56 0.38 -7.31
CA ARG A 150 -26.92 -0.93 -6.75
C ARG A 150 -25.92 -2.02 -7.10
N SER A 151 -24.97 -1.72 -7.98
CA SER A 151 -23.89 -2.61 -8.36
C SER A 151 -22.54 -1.95 -8.11
N PRO A 152 -21.51 -2.69 -7.63
CA PRO A 152 -20.16 -2.16 -7.48
C PRO A 152 -19.51 -1.79 -8.82
N MET A 153 -20.03 -2.34 -9.92
CA MET A 153 -19.58 -2.02 -11.29
C MET A 153 -20.25 -0.76 -11.86
N GLY A 154 -21.15 -0.13 -11.10
CA GLY A 154 -21.95 0.96 -11.61
C GLY A 154 -23.09 0.48 -12.56
N PRO A 155 -23.65 1.36 -13.41
CA PRO A 155 -23.31 2.77 -13.44
C PRO A 155 -23.68 3.48 -12.13
N PHE A 156 -22.75 4.27 -11.63
CA PHE A 156 -23.08 5.22 -10.56
C PHE A 156 -23.80 6.41 -11.16
N ASN A 157 -24.82 6.87 -10.48
CA ASN A 157 -25.60 8.03 -10.87
C ASN A 157 -25.54 9.08 -9.78
N GLU A 158 -25.45 10.34 -10.18
CA GLU A 158 -25.51 11.46 -9.26
C GLU A 158 -26.71 11.34 -8.33
N TYR A 159 -26.51 11.52 -7.03
CA TYR A 159 -27.56 11.34 -6.03
C TYR A 159 -28.72 12.33 -6.21
N HIS A 160 -28.41 13.58 -6.54
CA HIS A 160 -29.37 14.58 -6.94
C HIS A 160 -29.29 14.87 -8.45
N ASN A 161 -30.13 15.70 -8.98
CA ASN A 161 -30.26 16.01 -10.41
C ASN A 161 -28.95 16.52 -11.09
N GLY A 162 -27.85 16.55 -10.38
CA GLY A 162 -26.55 16.99 -10.90
C GLY A 162 -26.44 18.49 -11.15
N SER A 163 -27.38 19.31 -10.68
CA SER A 163 -27.36 20.76 -10.89
C SER A 163 -26.43 21.52 -9.95
N GLU A 164 -26.19 20.98 -8.76
CA GLU A 164 -25.29 21.51 -7.74
C GLU A 164 -24.57 20.35 -7.01
N PRO A 165 -23.36 20.58 -6.44
CA PRO A 165 -22.71 19.57 -5.61
C PRO A 165 -23.53 19.33 -4.33
N LEU A 166 -23.48 18.08 -3.82
CA LEU A 166 -24.21 17.69 -2.62
C LEU A 166 -23.70 18.46 -1.40
N ILE A 167 -22.40 18.53 -1.23
CA ILE A 167 -21.77 19.21 -0.10
C ILE A 167 -21.52 20.67 -0.49
N ASN A 168 -22.31 21.55 0.09
CA ASN A 168 -22.24 22.99 -0.17
C ASN A 168 -21.87 23.74 1.11
N PHE A 169 -20.64 24.12 1.24
CA PHE A 169 -20.08 24.80 2.42
C PHE A 169 -20.67 26.19 2.69
N LYS A 170 -21.49 26.74 1.80
CA LYS A 170 -22.29 27.94 2.10
C LYS A 170 -23.25 27.74 3.27
N ASN A 171 -23.58 26.49 3.58
CA ASN A 171 -24.45 26.14 4.70
C ASN A 171 -23.72 26.16 6.05
N ILE A 172 -22.40 26.36 6.07
CA ILE A 172 -21.66 26.54 7.31
C ILE A 172 -22.04 27.88 7.93
N PRO A 173 -22.44 27.93 9.23
CA PRO A 173 -22.77 29.16 9.92
C PRO A 173 -21.59 30.17 9.89
N SER A 174 -21.88 31.44 9.66
CA SER A 174 -20.85 32.49 9.54
C SER A 174 -19.99 32.71 10.79
N ASN A 175 -20.45 32.24 11.95
CA ASN A 175 -19.70 32.27 13.21
C ASN A 175 -18.99 30.95 13.51
N HIS A 176 -18.93 30.03 12.57
CA HIS A 176 -18.29 28.75 12.77
C HIS A 176 -16.76 28.90 12.91
N PRO A 177 -16.08 28.13 13.80
CA PRO A 177 -14.64 28.20 13.99
C PRO A 177 -13.80 27.98 12.72
N LEU A 178 -14.35 27.33 11.69
CA LEU A 178 -13.73 27.20 10.38
C LEU A 178 -13.24 28.57 9.84
N PHE A 179 -13.97 29.65 10.10
CA PHE A 179 -13.62 30.99 9.65
C PHE A 179 -12.47 31.63 10.45
N GLU A 180 -12.08 31.09 11.61
CA GLU A 180 -10.90 31.53 12.33
C GLU A 180 -9.60 31.13 11.63
N TYR A 181 -9.64 30.01 10.90
CA TYR A 181 -8.49 29.49 10.16
C TYR A 181 -8.44 29.97 8.71
N HIS A 182 -9.54 30.44 8.18
CA HIS A 182 -9.67 30.89 6.80
C HIS A 182 -10.41 32.21 6.75
N SER A 183 -9.80 33.20 6.12
CA SER A 183 -10.45 34.51 5.97
C SER A 183 -11.83 34.36 5.32
N PRO A 184 -12.91 34.87 5.92
CA PRO A 184 -14.26 34.84 5.34
C PRO A 184 -14.32 35.52 3.98
N GLU A 185 -13.46 36.51 3.75
CA GLU A 185 -13.39 37.31 2.52
C GLU A 185 -12.88 36.51 1.32
N SER A 186 -12.18 35.41 1.57
CA SER A 186 -11.54 34.63 0.50
C SER A 186 -12.35 33.43 0.04
N GLY A 187 -13.53 33.12 0.69
CA GLY A 187 -13.89 31.75 0.46
C GLY A 187 -15.33 31.48 0.08
N ILE A 188 -16.15 31.24 1.07
CA ILE A 188 -17.43 30.54 0.88
C ILE A 188 -18.44 31.38 0.11
N GLU A 189 -18.51 32.69 0.35
CA GLU A 189 -19.46 33.57 -0.31
C GLU A 189 -19.17 33.77 -1.81
N ASN A 190 -17.88 33.70 -2.18
CA ASN A 190 -17.41 33.87 -3.54
C ASN A 190 -17.13 32.56 -4.28
N GLY A 191 -17.37 31.40 -3.64
CA GLY A 191 -17.12 30.09 -4.23
C GLY A 191 -15.65 29.69 -4.27
N TYR A 192 -14.80 30.31 -3.45
CA TYR A 192 -13.37 29.99 -3.38
C TYR A 192 -13.03 28.88 -2.36
N PHE A 193 -14.01 28.43 -1.57
CA PHE A 193 -13.79 27.30 -0.68
C PHE A 193 -13.70 26.03 -1.51
N SER A 194 -12.49 25.50 -1.65
CA SER A 194 -12.23 24.29 -2.39
C SER A 194 -12.11 23.10 -1.42
N ALA A 195 -12.82 22.02 -1.69
CA ALA A 195 -12.78 20.79 -0.91
C ALA A 195 -12.67 19.59 -1.84
N ILE A 196 -11.74 18.69 -1.48
CA ILE A 196 -11.43 17.46 -2.22
C ILE A 196 -11.32 16.28 -1.27
N ASP A 197 -11.13 15.09 -1.81
CA ASP A 197 -10.70 13.87 -1.12
C ASP A 197 -11.64 13.49 0.04
N ALA A 198 -12.93 13.42 -0.27
CA ALA A 198 -13.92 13.01 0.71
C ALA A 198 -13.82 11.53 1.03
N GLU A 199 -13.70 11.18 2.32
CA GLU A 199 -13.63 9.80 2.80
C GLU A 199 -14.70 9.57 3.89
N PRO A 200 -15.68 8.68 3.65
CA PRO A 200 -16.69 8.34 4.65
C PRO A 200 -16.10 7.38 5.69
N PHE A 201 -16.41 7.62 6.95
CA PHE A 201 -16.04 6.76 8.07
C PHE A 201 -17.25 6.44 8.93
N VAL A 202 -17.48 5.16 9.19
CA VAL A 202 -18.49 4.69 10.18
C VAL A 202 -17.74 4.27 11.43
N ASP A 203 -17.99 4.95 12.52
CA ASP A 203 -17.35 4.62 13.80
C ASP A 203 -17.82 3.24 14.30
N PRO A 204 -16.93 2.26 14.44
CA PRO A 204 -17.32 0.93 14.92
C PRO A 204 -17.75 0.91 16.40
N VAL A 205 -17.57 2.00 17.15
CA VAL A 205 -17.94 2.07 18.57
C VAL A 205 -19.42 2.41 18.75
N ASP A 206 -19.94 3.36 17.97
CA ASP A 206 -21.31 3.86 18.13
C ASP A 206 -22.12 3.93 16.83
N ASN A 207 -21.54 3.51 15.70
CA ASN A 207 -22.10 3.57 14.35
C ASN A 207 -22.42 4.98 13.84
N GLN A 208 -21.86 6.02 14.45
CA GLN A 208 -21.95 7.37 13.93
C GLN A 208 -21.18 7.46 12.60
N LYS A 209 -21.81 8.03 11.59
CA LYS A 209 -21.18 8.30 10.30
C LYS A 209 -20.46 9.65 10.34
N TYR A 210 -19.32 9.70 9.70
CA TYR A 210 -18.50 10.90 9.52
C TYR A 210 -18.06 11.02 8.06
N LEU A 211 -17.81 12.25 7.62
CA LEU A 211 -17.17 12.55 6.35
C LEU A 211 -15.89 13.34 6.63
N LEU A 212 -14.76 12.74 6.29
CA LEU A 212 -13.48 13.42 6.25
C LEU A 212 -13.33 14.09 4.88
N PHE A 213 -12.59 15.18 4.82
CA PHE A 213 -12.25 15.83 3.55
C PHE A 213 -11.03 16.73 3.71
N THR A 214 -10.41 17.04 2.59
CA THR A 214 -9.34 18.03 2.50
C THR A 214 -9.93 19.37 2.09
N HIS A 215 -9.66 20.41 2.88
CA HIS A 215 -9.77 21.77 2.40
C HIS A 215 -8.53 22.03 1.55
N ASP A 216 -8.72 22.10 0.24
CA ASP A 216 -7.66 22.33 -0.72
C ASP A 216 -7.18 23.79 -0.65
N LYS A 217 -5.90 23.99 -0.94
CA LYS A 217 -5.28 25.30 -0.94
C LYS A 217 -5.73 26.25 -2.06
N GLY A 218 -6.73 25.92 -2.87
CA GLY A 218 -7.30 26.71 -3.95
C GLY A 218 -6.96 28.20 -4.00
N ALA A 219 -7.52 29.00 -4.84
CA ALA A 219 -7.13 30.41 -5.00
C ALA A 219 -7.18 31.18 -3.66
N GLY A 220 -6.02 31.59 -3.15
CA GLY A 220 -5.89 32.40 -1.94
C GLY A 220 -5.41 31.70 -0.68
N TYR A 221 -5.25 30.37 -0.69
CA TYR A 221 -4.69 29.61 0.43
C TYR A 221 -3.26 29.14 0.14
N THR A 222 -2.44 29.10 1.18
CA THR A 222 -1.03 28.68 1.07
C THR A 222 -0.81 27.23 1.44
N SER A 223 -1.78 26.58 2.12
CA SER A 223 -1.69 25.20 2.59
C SER A 223 -3.07 24.54 2.63
N SER A 224 -3.09 23.21 2.55
CA SER A 224 -4.30 22.40 2.74
C SER A 224 -4.40 21.87 4.18
N SER A 225 -5.60 21.51 4.59
CA SER A 225 -5.90 20.98 5.92
C SER A 225 -6.99 19.92 5.87
N THR A 226 -6.96 19.00 6.81
CA THR A 226 -7.96 17.93 6.92
C THR A 226 -9.06 18.31 7.89
N TYR A 227 -10.28 18.11 7.47
CA TYR A 227 -11.50 18.34 8.23
C TYR A 227 -12.32 17.07 8.35
N ILE A 228 -13.21 17.07 9.35
CA ILE A 228 -14.22 16.04 9.57
C ILE A 228 -15.55 16.71 9.93
N MET A 229 -16.66 16.09 9.54
CA MET A 229 -18.00 16.46 9.96
C MET A 229 -18.85 15.22 10.22
N LYS A 230 -19.83 15.34 11.12
CA LYS A 230 -20.81 14.28 11.35
C LYS A 230 -21.79 14.20 10.19
N MET A 231 -22.31 13.01 9.98
CA MET A 231 -23.35 12.74 9.00
C MET A 231 -24.58 12.18 9.70
N ASN A 232 -25.75 12.69 9.37
CA ASN A 232 -27.03 12.12 9.78
C ASN A 232 -27.38 10.92 8.91
N ASP A 233 -27.04 11.01 7.61
CA ASP A 233 -27.09 9.92 6.65
C ASP A 233 -26.04 10.14 5.53
N TRP A 234 -25.88 9.20 4.60
CA TRP A 234 -24.90 9.27 3.51
C TRP A 234 -25.01 10.55 2.65
N TRP A 235 -26.17 11.17 2.60
CA TRP A 235 -26.45 12.39 1.83
C TRP A 235 -26.73 13.61 2.71
N ASP A 236 -26.72 13.47 4.02
CA ASP A 236 -27.09 14.54 4.96
C ASP A 236 -25.97 14.74 5.99
N VAL A 237 -25.30 15.88 5.89
CA VAL A 237 -24.17 16.24 6.74
C VAL A 237 -24.56 17.34 7.73
N ASP A 238 -24.03 17.27 8.95
CA ASP A 238 -24.18 18.32 9.96
C ASP A 238 -23.09 19.37 9.80
N TYR A 239 -23.38 20.44 9.10
CA TYR A 239 -22.46 21.56 8.89
C TYR A 239 -22.00 22.26 10.17
N ASN A 240 -22.76 22.16 11.28
CA ASN A 240 -22.34 22.72 12.57
C ASN A 240 -21.22 21.91 13.22
N SER A 241 -21.02 20.68 12.81
CA SER A 241 -20.02 19.78 13.35
C SER A 241 -18.66 19.85 12.66
N VAL A 242 -18.54 20.62 11.57
CA VAL A 242 -17.29 20.72 10.81
C VAL A 242 -16.13 21.12 11.71
N THR A 243 -15.08 20.31 11.74
CA THR A 243 -13.94 20.50 12.63
C THR A 243 -12.65 20.24 11.88
N CYS A 244 -11.68 21.15 12.00
CA CYS A 244 -10.32 20.90 11.52
C CYS A 244 -9.64 19.91 12.47
N ILE A 245 -9.15 18.80 11.94
CA ILE A 245 -8.50 17.73 12.72
C ILE A 245 -7.03 17.56 12.41
N SER A 246 -6.54 18.10 11.29
CA SER A 246 -5.13 18.16 10.95
C SER A 246 -4.85 19.39 10.11
N GLN A 247 -3.80 20.11 10.44
CA GLN A 247 -3.32 21.27 9.71
C GLN A 247 -1.86 21.04 9.33
N THR A 248 -1.50 21.42 8.13
CA THR A 248 -0.11 21.32 7.64
C THR A 248 0.85 22.10 8.54
N GLY A 249 2.01 21.51 8.80
CA GLY A 249 3.11 22.16 9.49
C GLY A 249 3.00 22.24 11.01
N ILE A 250 1.93 21.70 11.62
CA ILE A 250 1.78 21.64 13.09
C ILE A 250 1.51 20.23 13.60
N THR A 251 2.02 19.91 14.77
CA THR A 251 1.90 18.58 15.40
C THR A 251 0.45 18.25 15.78
N SER A 252 -0.30 19.25 16.26
CA SER A 252 -1.73 19.09 16.61
C SER A 252 -2.43 20.45 16.50
N ILE A 253 -3.76 20.43 16.29
CA ILE A 253 -4.56 21.64 16.20
C ILE A 253 -4.41 22.46 17.50
N GLY A 254 -4.06 23.74 17.35
CA GLY A 254 -3.75 24.63 18.46
C GLY A 254 -2.36 24.40 19.07
N GLY A 255 -1.58 23.45 18.57
CA GLY A 255 -0.19 23.22 18.95
C GLY A 255 0.76 24.30 18.42
N LYS A 256 1.97 24.30 18.98
CA LYS A 256 3.04 25.24 18.58
C LYS A 256 4.25 24.54 17.97
N ASN A 257 4.26 23.20 17.98
CA ASN A 257 5.37 22.43 17.43
C ASN A 257 5.23 22.40 15.91
N GLU A 258 6.27 22.86 15.25
CA GLU A 258 6.37 22.82 13.79
C GLU A 258 6.90 21.46 13.35
N ILE A 259 6.36 20.95 12.23
CA ILE A 259 6.84 19.73 11.57
C ILE A 259 6.96 20.01 10.07
N ASP A 260 7.90 19.32 9.43
CA ASP A 260 8.10 19.44 7.99
C ASP A 260 7.11 18.57 7.23
N GLU A 261 6.12 19.20 6.60
CA GLU A 261 5.07 18.56 5.80
C GLU A 261 4.81 19.33 4.50
N GLY A 262 5.64 20.28 4.14
CA GLY A 262 5.40 21.16 3.01
C GLY A 262 4.11 21.98 3.18
N THR A 263 3.29 22.04 2.12
CA THR A 263 2.04 22.83 2.11
C THR A 263 0.79 21.98 1.86
N VAL A 264 0.94 20.68 1.75
CA VAL A 264 -0.15 19.74 1.43
C VAL A 264 -0.40 18.81 2.61
N ASN A 265 -1.67 18.62 2.93
CA ASN A 265 -2.19 17.63 3.85
C ASN A 265 -3.52 17.18 3.23
N GLU A 266 -3.51 16.05 2.51
CA GLU A 266 -4.61 15.61 1.65
C GLU A 266 -4.84 14.10 1.72
N GLY A 267 -5.89 13.60 1.05
CA GLY A 267 -6.23 12.17 1.01
C GLY A 267 -6.42 11.57 2.40
N PRO A 268 -7.27 12.15 3.27
CA PRO A 268 -7.46 11.65 4.63
C PRO A 268 -8.13 10.29 4.63
N PHE A 269 -7.71 9.43 5.56
CA PHE A 269 -8.38 8.18 5.86
C PHE A 269 -8.43 7.97 7.38
N MET A 270 -9.46 7.29 7.88
CA MET A 270 -9.61 6.99 9.30
C MET A 270 -9.64 5.48 9.53
N LEU A 271 -8.74 4.98 10.40
CA LEU A 271 -8.81 3.63 10.94
C LEU A 271 -9.10 3.66 12.44
N TYR A 272 -9.82 2.66 12.92
CA TYR A 272 -9.97 2.38 14.35
C TYR A 272 -9.31 1.05 14.67
N HIS A 273 -8.43 1.05 15.67
CA HIS A 273 -7.77 -0.15 16.17
C HIS A 273 -7.45 -0.02 17.65
N ASP A 274 -7.84 -1.02 18.44
CA ASP A 274 -7.55 -1.15 19.87
C ASP A 274 -7.84 0.10 20.71
N GLY A 275 -8.98 0.77 20.46
CA GLY A 275 -9.42 1.95 21.21
C GLY A 275 -8.77 3.26 20.77
N LEU A 276 -8.01 3.25 19.67
CA LEU A 276 -7.39 4.42 19.08
C LEU A 276 -7.92 4.66 17.68
N TYR A 277 -8.02 5.93 17.31
CA TYR A 277 -8.31 6.39 15.96
C TYR A 277 -7.02 6.85 15.30
N TYR A 278 -6.75 6.33 14.13
CA TYR A 278 -5.61 6.67 13.29
C TYR A 278 -6.10 7.52 12.14
N LEU A 279 -5.79 8.80 12.18
CA LEU A 279 -5.96 9.69 11.05
C LEU A 279 -4.71 9.59 10.18
N THR A 280 -4.87 9.13 8.96
CA THR A 280 -3.79 9.03 7.99
C THR A 280 -4.05 10.00 6.85
N PHE A 281 -2.98 10.56 6.29
CA PHE A 281 -3.06 11.61 5.26
C PHE A 281 -1.76 11.68 4.47
N SER A 282 -1.81 12.26 3.29
CA SER A 282 -0.63 12.49 2.46
C SER A 282 -0.10 13.89 2.66
N VAL A 283 1.22 14.03 2.67
CA VAL A 283 1.92 15.30 2.82
C VAL A 283 2.85 15.57 1.65
N ASN A 284 3.21 16.84 1.46
CA ASN A 284 3.91 17.36 0.28
C ASN A 284 3.00 17.31 -0.96
N THR A 285 3.55 17.36 -2.16
CA THR A 285 2.73 17.29 -3.38
C THR A 285 3.05 16.03 -4.18
N TYR A 286 2.03 15.43 -4.78
CA TYR A 286 2.19 14.25 -5.62
C TYR A 286 3.14 14.44 -6.83
N LEU A 287 3.51 15.68 -7.13
CA LEU A 287 4.49 16.03 -8.18
C LEU A 287 5.95 15.93 -7.71
N GLU A 288 6.18 15.68 -6.42
CA GLU A 288 7.51 15.66 -5.82
C GLU A 288 7.82 14.28 -5.22
N SER A 289 9.08 13.90 -5.23
CA SER A 289 9.56 12.65 -4.63
C SER A 289 9.38 12.58 -3.11
N THR A 290 9.07 13.68 -2.47
CA THR A 290 8.80 13.80 -1.03
C THR A 290 7.36 13.48 -0.65
N TYR A 291 6.48 13.22 -1.61
CA TYR A 291 5.10 12.80 -1.34
C TYR A 291 5.07 11.50 -0.55
N GLN A 292 4.34 11.48 0.55
CA GLN A 292 4.32 10.35 1.49
C GLN A 292 3.03 10.30 2.29
N VAL A 293 2.73 9.14 2.85
CA VAL A 293 1.61 8.93 3.78
C VAL A 293 2.10 9.03 5.20
N ARG A 294 1.47 9.90 6.00
CA ARG A 294 1.74 10.13 7.42
C ARG A 294 0.55 9.74 8.29
N GLN A 295 0.77 9.71 9.61
CA GLN A 295 -0.26 9.35 10.58
C GLN A 295 -0.28 10.26 11.81
N ALA A 296 -1.48 10.39 12.37
CA ALA A 296 -1.74 10.99 13.65
C ALA A 296 -2.69 10.10 14.46
N VAL A 297 -2.60 10.14 15.78
CA VAL A 297 -3.36 9.28 16.67
C VAL A 297 -4.24 10.12 17.60
N GLY A 298 -5.48 9.68 17.80
CA GLY A 298 -6.48 10.30 18.67
C GLY A 298 -7.32 9.26 19.42
N LYS A 299 -8.15 9.75 20.35
CA LYS A 299 -9.09 8.92 21.12
C LYS A 299 -10.55 9.10 20.71
N SER A 300 -10.79 9.92 19.72
CA SER A 300 -12.10 10.21 19.16
C SER A 300 -11.97 10.50 17.67
N PRO A 301 -12.95 10.15 16.84
CA PRO A 301 -12.90 10.47 15.40
C PRO A 301 -12.89 11.99 15.15
N MET A 302 -13.42 12.77 16.07
CA MET A 302 -13.37 14.25 16.01
C MET A 302 -12.08 14.85 16.59
N GLY A 303 -11.11 14.00 16.97
CA GLY A 303 -9.87 14.43 17.60
C GLY A 303 -9.99 14.76 19.10
N PRO A 304 -9.01 15.48 19.70
CA PRO A 304 -7.82 15.96 19.02
C PRO A 304 -6.88 14.84 18.57
N PHE A 305 -6.21 15.05 17.44
CA PHE A 305 -5.17 14.17 16.92
C PHE A 305 -3.79 14.76 17.20
N THR A 306 -2.83 13.87 17.49
CA THR A 306 -1.41 14.21 17.59
C THR A 306 -0.66 13.45 16.51
N LYS A 307 0.05 14.17 15.65
CA LYS A 307 0.89 13.58 14.61
C LYS A 307 2.09 12.90 15.25
N ILE A 308 2.45 11.77 14.71
CA ILE A 308 3.61 11.01 15.13
C ILE A 308 4.86 11.54 14.42
N ASP A 309 5.94 11.74 15.15
CA ASP A 309 7.23 12.15 14.61
C ASP A 309 7.78 11.08 13.64
N VAL A 310 8.55 11.49 12.64
CA VAL A 310 9.09 10.56 11.61
C VAL A 310 9.93 9.46 12.26
N ASP A 311 10.84 9.83 13.15
CA ASP A 311 11.72 8.90 13.89
C ASP A 311 10.97 8.00 14.88
N LYS A 312 9.67 8.22 15.06
CA LYS A 312 8.77 7.42 15.90
C LYS A 312 7.70 6.66 15.09
N GLY A 313 7.90 6.55 13.77
CA GLY A 313 6.99 5.87 12.87
C GLY A 313 5.87 6.74 12.32
N GLY A 314 6.08 8.05 12.24
CA GLY A 314 5.09 8.97 11.66
C GLY A 314 4.84 8.76 10.17
N THR A 315 5.80 8.20 9.45
CA THR A 315 5.67 7.85 8.03
C THR A 315 5.21 6.40 7.87
N ILE A 316 4.16 6.18 7.08
CA ILE A 316 3.63 4.85 6.76
C ILE A 316 4.18 4.37 5.42
N ILE A 317 4.08 5.22 4.40
CA ILE A 317 4.62 4.99 3.05
C ILE A 317 5.41 6.22 2.65
N THR A 318 6.61 6.01 2.15
CA THR A 318 7.47 7.05 1.60
C THR A 318 8.13 6.56 0.33
N THR A 319 8.65 7.49 -0.46
CA THR A 319 9.57 7.15 -1.53
C THR A 319 10.94 6.90 -0.92
N ASP A 320 11.53 5.76 -1.21
CA ASP A 320 12.96 5.60 -0.99
C ASP A 320 13.68 6.36 -2.11
N GLY A 321 14.41 7.39 -1.87
CA GLY A 321 15.02 8.27 -2.87
C GLY A 321 15.88 7.57 -3.97
N LEU A 322 16.01 6.26 -3.91
CA LEU A 322 16.76 5.40 -4.84
C LEU A 322 15.85 4.57 -5.74
N ASN A 323 14.55 4.48 -5.42
CA ASN A 323 13.64 3.60 -6.16
C ASN A 323 12.91 4.36 -7.26
N ILE A 324 13.36 4.18 -8.50
CA ILE A 324 12.74 4.78 -9.69
C ILE A 324 11.30 4.31 -9.95
N TYR A 325 10.83 3.26 -9.26
CA TYR A 325 9.49 2.68 -9.49
C TYR A 325 8.47 3.06 -8.42
N THR A 326 8.88 3.66 -7.31
CA THR A 326 8.00 4.06 -6.21
C THR A 326 8.10 5.54 -5.88
N ASN A 327 8.43 6.34 -6.87
CA ASN A 327 8.52 7.78 -6.70
C ASN A 327 7.16 8.38 -6.40
N SER A 328 7.12 9.34 -5.49
CA SER A 328 5.89 10.07 -5.13
C SER A 328 4.75 9.13 -4.68
N SER A 329 4.98 8.40 -3.59
CA SER A 329 4.02 7.42 -3.06
C SER A 329 3.05 8.07 -2.07
N GLY A 330 1.75 8.05 -2.37
CA GLY A 330 0.75 8.64 -1.49
C GLY A 330 -0.68 8.45 -1.97
N HIS A 331 -1.59 9.21 -1.38
CA HIS A 331 -3.04 9.17 -1.56
C HIS A 331 -3.57 7.73 -1.50
N HIS A 332 -3.86 7.29 -0.30
CA HIS A 332 -4.02 5.88 0.06
C HIS A 332 -5.45 5.56 0.50
N SER A 333 -5.72 4.27 0.53
CA SER A 333 -6.84 3.67 1.26
C SER A 333 -6.38 2.38 1.92
N PHE A 334 -7.13 1.90 2.91
CA PHE A 334 -6.85 0.61 3.53
C PHE A 334 -7.92 -0.41 3.17
N ILE A 335 -7.52 -1.66 3.08
CA ILE A 335 -8.45 -2.77 2.85
C ILE A 335 -8.09 -3.96 3.74
N LYS A 336 -9.13 -4.59 4.28
CA LYS A 336 -9.00 -5.83 5.03
C LYS A 336 -9.18 -7.02 4.09
N VAL A 337 -8.24 -7.96 4.14
CA VAL A 337 -8.26 -9.21 3.37
C VAL A 337 -8.16 -10.38 4.36
N GLY A 338 -9.29 -10.94 4.75
CA GLY A 338 -9.34 -11.86 5.88
C GLY A 338 -8.98 -11.16 7.18
N ASP A 339 -7.96 -11.66 7.88
CA ASP A 339 -7.46 -11.06 9.13
C ASP A 339 -6.31 -10.05 8.89
N GLU A 340 -5.88 -9.89 7.64
CA GLU A 340 -4.74 -9.05 7.28
C GLU A 340 -5.20 -7.70 6.75
N LEU A 341 -4.43 -6.65 7.04
CA LEU A 341 -4.66 -5.30 6.54
C LEU A 341 -3.62 -4.94 5.49
N TYR A 342 -4.07 -4.26 4.46
CA TYR A 342 -3.24 -3.75 3.36
C TYR A 342 -3.51 -2.27 3.16
N ILE A 343 -2.46 -1.54 2.80
CA ILE A 343 -2.54 -0.19 2.28
C ILE A 343 -2.47 -0.24 0.76
N SER A 344 -3.37 0.46 0.09
CA SER A 344 -3.30 0.76 -1.32
C SER A 344 -2.96 2.24 -1.49
N TYR A 345 -2.12 2.56 -2.43
CA TYR A 345 -1.65 3.92 -2.68
C TYR A 345 -1.22 4.05 -4.15
N HIS A 346 -1.03 5.26 -4.64
CA HIS A 346 -0.45 5.43 -5.96
C HIS A 346 1.03 5.81 -5.92
N THR A 347 1.74 5.46 -6.98
CA THR A 347 3.13 5.87 -7.23
C THR A 347 3.30 6.33 -8.65
N PHE A 348 4.32 7.18 -8.91
CA PHE A 348 4.80 7.41 -10.27
C PHE A 348 5.83 6.35 -10.67
N LEU A 349 5.88 6.08 -11.97
CA LEU A 349 7.05 5.46 -12.58
C LEU A 349 7.98 6.60 -13.01
N ASN A 350 9.22 6.54 -12.59
CA ASN A 350 10.23 7.57 -12.85
C ASN A 350 10.65 7.65 -14.33
N ASP A 351 10.09 6.82 -15.18
CA ASP A 351 10.56 6.59 -16.55
C ASP A 351 9.89 7.51 -17.58
N SER A 352 9.18 8.54 -17.17
CA SER A 352 8.59 9.35 -18.21
C SER A 352 8.15 10.72 -17.74
N ASP A 353 8.35 11.66 -18.60
CA ASP A 353 7.70 12.95 -18.71
C ASP A 353 6.15 12.90 -18.69
N ILE A 354 5.55 11.75 -18.35
CA ILE A 354 4.10 11.54 -18.33
C ILE A 354 3.61 11.50 -16.90
N VAL A 355 3.30 12.67 -16.39
CA VAL A 355 2.66 12.93 -15.10
C VAL A 355 1.35 12.11 -14.88
N GLU A 356 0.73 11.60 -15.94
CA GLU A 356 -0.53 10.87 -15.89
C GLU A 356 -0.38 9.36 -15.67
N ALA A 357 0.81 8.83 -15.55
CA ALA A 357 1.04 7.38 -15.44
C ALA A 357 1.17 6.87 -13.99
N ARG A 358 0.37 7.42 -13.07
CA ARG A 358 0.30 6.90 -11.70
C ARG A 358 -0.19 5.46 -11.71
N LYS A 359 0.40 4.64 -10.83
CA LYS A 359 0.12 3.21 -10.69
C LYS A 359 -0.31 2.90 -9.26
N ILE A 360 -1.29 2.03 -9.13
CA ILE A 360 -1.78 1.57 -7.83
C ILE A 360 -0.90 0.42 -7.34
N ARG A 361 -0.51 0.48 -6.06
CA ARG A 361 0.29 -0.50 -5.34
C ARG A 361 -0.45 -0.99 -4.11
N PHE A 362 0.02 -2.12 -3.58
CA PHE A 362 -0.50 -2.71 -2.34
C PHE A 362 0.64 -3.22 -1.51
N ASP A 363 0.62 -2.93 -0.22
CA ASP A 363 1.54 -3.53 0.73
C ASP A 363 0.84 -3.85 2.04
N LYS A 364 1.33 -4.88 2.72
CA LYS A 364 0.81 -5.31 4.00
C LYS A 364 1.16 -4.29 5.08
N ILE A 365 0.21 -4.02 5.98
CA ILE A 365 0.46 -3.23 7.19
C ILE A 365 0.34 -4.08 8.45
N SER A 366 0.99 -3.59 9.49
CA SER A 366 0.89 -4.09 10.85
C SER A 366 0.86 -2.91 11.84
N PHE A 367 0.52 -3.19 13.11
CA PHE A 367 0.65 -2.22 14.18
C PHE A 367 1.86 -2.61 15.02
N ILE A 368 2.78 -1.68 15.20
CA ILE A 368 3.98 -1.85 16.02
C ILE A 368 4.01 -0.78 17.10
N VAL A 369 4.55 -1.12 18.26
CA VAL A 369 4.64 -0.17 19.37
C VAL A 369 5.94 0.61 19.26
N ASN A 370 5.84 1.93 19.15
CA ASN A 370 7.01 2.79 19.06
C ASN A 370 7.70 2.99 20.42
N GLN A 371 8.78 3.74 20.47
CA GLN A 371 9.57 4.00 21.67
C GLN A 371 8.81 4.78 22.76
N ASP A 372 7.74 5.47 22.42
CA ASP A 372 6.87 6.18 23.38
C ASP A 372 5.72 5.29 23.90
N GLY A 373 5.68 4.01 23.51
CA GLY A 373 4.63 3.06 23.88
C GLY A 373 3.33 3.23 23.08
N VAL A 374 3.34 3.98 22.00
CA VAL A 374 2.18 4.22 21.12
C VAL A 374 2.17 3.20 19.99
N PRO A 375 1.08 2.43 19.80
CA PRO A 375 0.91 1.63 18.59
C PRO A 375 0.80 2.54 17.37
N VAL A 376 1.58 2.27 16.34
CA VAL A 376 1.59 3.00 15.08
C VAL A 376 1.43 2.04 13.91
N ILE A 377 0.87 2.51 12.80
CA ILE A 377 0.76 1.74 11.57
C ILE A 377 2.14 1.67 10.92
N TYR A 378 2.56 0.48 10.58
CA TYR A 378 3.78 0.19 9.83
C TYR A 378 3.44 -0.57 8.54
N ALA A 379 3.95 -0.13 7.40
CA ALA A 379 3.80 -0.80 6.13
C ALA A 379 5.10 -1.48 5.69
N ASN A 380 5.00 -2.73 5.24
CA ASN A 380 6.09 -3.43 4.54
C ASN A 380 6.19 -2.94 3.08
N GLY A 381 6.25 -1.64 2.88
CA GLY A 381 6.22 -0.94 1.59
C GLY A 381 6.90 0.43 1.63
N PRO A 382 7.05 1.06 0.45
CA PRO A 382 6.52 0.67 -0.86
C PRO A 382 7.33 -0.44 -1.55
N THR A 383 6.67 -1.45 -2.12
CA THR A 383 7.35 -2.52 -2.85
C THR A 383 7.00 -2.55 -4.33
N VAL A 384 7.95 -3.02 -5.15
CA VAL A 384 7.75 -3.44 -6.54
C VAL A 384 8.14 -4.91 -6.74
N THR A 385 8.44 -5.58 -5.66
CA THR A 385 9.05 -6.91 -5.58
C THR A 385 8.02 -7.98 -5.28
N LEU A 386 8.44 -9.22 -5.31
CA LEU A 386 7.63 -10.38 -4.95
C LEU A 386 7.26 -10.34 -3.47
N GLN A 387 5.97 -10.41 -3.18
CA GLN A 387 5.42 -10.42 -1.82
C GLN A 387 4.45 -11.59 -1.62
N PRO A 388 4.25 -12.09 -0.39
CA PRO A 388 3.26 -13.11 -0.11
C PRO A 388 1.84 -12.62 -0.41
N LEU A 389 1.05 -13.41 -1.12
CA LEU A 389 -0.39 -13.17 -1.24
C LEU A 389 -1.07 -13.20 0.13
N PRO A 390 -2.13 -12.41 0.32
CA PRO A 390 -2.96 -12.50 1.52
C PRO A 390 -3.34 -13.95 1.84
N SER A 391 -3.33 -14.30 3.11
CA SER A 391 -3.57 -15.67 3.55
C SER A 391 -4.97 -16.18 3.19
N LEU A 392 -5.96 -15.30 3.15
CA LEU A 392 -7.31 -15.64 2.69
C LEU A 392 -7.32 -16.12 1.23
N ILE A 393 -6.46 -15.53 0.39
CA ILE A 393 -6.38 -15.85 -1.04
C ILE A 393 -5.50 -17.06 -1.29
N SER A 394 -4.28 -17.05 -0.74
CA SER A 394 -3.30 -18.13 -0.97
C SER A 394 -3.58 -19.40 -0.17
N GLY A 395 -4.22 -19.26 0.99
CA GLY A 395 -4.36 -20.33 1.98
C GLY A 395 -3.10 -20.54 2.84
N TYR A 396 -2.09 -19.64 2.75
CA TYR A 396 -0.83 -19.76 3.48
C TYR A 396 -0.52 -18.48 4.28
N LYS A 397 -0.05 -18.65 5.52
CA LYS A 397 0.40 -17.58 6.43
C LYS A 397 1.91 -17.66 6.61
N ASN A 398 2.53 -16.57 7.03
CA ASN A 398 3.93 -16.61 7.46
C ASN A 398 4.03 -17.36 8.79
N LYS A 399 4.46 -18.62 8.73
CA LYS A 399 4.68 -19.51 9.87
C LYS A 399 6.05 -19.32 10.54
N ALA A 400 6.95 -18.53 9.96
CA ALA A 400 8.21 -18.23 10.59
C ALA A 400 8.03 -17.51 11.94
N ILE A 401 6.99 -16.70 12.07
CA ILE A 401 6.65 -15.99 13.32
C ILE A 401 6.41 -16.95 14.50
N GLU A 402 5.93 -18.16 14.21
CA GLU A 402 5.65 -19.19 15.22
C GLU A 402 6.89 -20.05 15.54
N ALA A 403 7.98 -19.89 14.78
CA ALA A 403 9.18 -20.72 14.93
C ALA A 403 10.11 -20.21 16.05
N SER A 404 10.72 -21.14 16.75
CA SER A 404 11.93 -20.82 17.51
C SER A 404 13.10 -20.62 16.57
N ILE A 405 13.88 -19.55 16.78
CA ILE A 405 14.98 -19.18 15.89
C ILE A 405 16.33 -19.23 16.60
N LYS A 406 17.36 -19.67 15.87
CA LYS A 406 18.77 -19.64 16.28
C LYS A 406 19.61 -19.20 15.10
N ALA A 407 20.64 -18.41 15.35
CA ALA A 407 21.58 -17.98 14.32
C ALA A 407 23.02 -17.96 14.85
N THR A 408 23.98 -18.19 13.95
CA THR A 408 25.40 -18.07 14.22
C THR A 408 25.95 -16.82 13.58
N ASN A 409 27.12 -16.35 14.06
CA ASN A 409 27.84 -15.21 13.49
C ASN A 409 27.09 -13.88 13.48
N VAL A 410 26.08 -13.73 14.36
CA VAL A 410 25.29 -12.49 14.50
C VAL A 410 26.16 -11.39 15.11
N ASP A 411 26.02 -10.16 14.61
CA ASP A 411 26.66 -8.99 15.21
C ASP A 411 26.17 -8.78 16.65
N LYS A 412 27.07 -8.42 17.56
CA LYS A 412 26.77 -8.27 18.99
C LYS A 412 25.69 -7.23 19.33
N ASN A 413 25.46 -6.28 18.42
CA ASN A 413 24.46 -5.23 18.57
C ASN A 413 23.14 -5.55 17.86
N SER A 414 23.02 -6.75 17.27
CA SER A 414 21.86 -7.15 16.49
C SER A 414 21.01 -8.19 17.23
N ASN A 415 19.74 -8.26 16.89
CA ASN A 415 18.78 -9.17 17.51
C ASN A 415 18.28 -10.18 16.48
N ILE A 416 18.37 -11.47 16.82
CA ILE A 416 17.92 -12.56 15.93
C ILE A 416 16.39 -12.61 15.75
N PHE A 417 15.62 -12.00 16.64
CA PHE A 417 14.16 -12.02 16.55
C PHE A 417 13.61 -11.09 15.46
N TRP A 418 14.43 -10.20 14.91
CA TRP A 418 14.07 -9.41 13.74
C TRP A 418 14.00 -10.25 12.45
N LEU A 419 14.53 -11.48 12.47
CA LEU A 419 14.49 -12.40 11.32
C LEU A 419 13.12 -13.03 11.06
N ASN A 420 12.21 -12.98 12.02
CA ASN A 420 10.93 -13.65 11.93
C ASN A 420 9.80 -12.93 12.68
N ASP A 421 9.83 -11.62 12.72
CA ASP A 421 8.78 -10.80 13.37
C ASP A 421 7.66 -10.35 12.41
N GLY A 422 7.82 -10.63 11.11
CA GLY A 422 6.83 -10.31 10.06
C GLY A 422 6.97 -8.89 9.51
N THR A 423 8.03 -8.17 9.89
CA THR A 423 8.30 -6.82 9.41
C THR A 423 9.54 -6.76 8.51
N ILE A 424 9.56 -5.83 7.57
CA ILE A 424 10.66 -5.65 6.63
C ILE A 424 11.14 -4.21 6.75
N LYS A 425 12.42 -4.00 7.05
CA LYS A 425 13.01 -2.67 7.06
C LYS A 425 13.01 -2.10 5.64
N MET A 426 12.36 -0.96 5.45
CA MET A 426 12.14 -0.37 4.13
C MET A 426 13.03 0.85 3.86
N HIS A 427 13.50 1.52 4.90
CA HIS A 427 14.37 2.70 4.81
C HIS A 427 15.14 2.92 6.13
N GLU A 428 16.09 3.83 6.13
CA GLU A 428 16.96 4.08 7.29
C GLU A 428 16.19 4.48 8.56
N GLU A 429 15.15 5.30 8.40
CA GLU A 429 14.32 5.82 9.51
C GLU A 429 13.18 4.87 9.92
N SER A 430 13.14 3.62 9.41
CA SER A 430 12.14 2.63 9.80
C SER A 430 12.25 2.29 11.29
N LEU A 431 11.11 2.08 11.96
CA LEU A 431 11.06 1.62 13.35
C LEU A 431 11.54 0.18 13.55
N VAL A 432 11.56 -0.58 12.47
CA VAL A 432 11.99 -1.99 12.47
C VAL A 432 13.44 -2.09 12.03
N GLU A 433 14.09 -3.16 12.46
CA GLU A 433 15.52 -3.36 12.27
C GLU A 433 15.81 -4.63 11.47
N GLU A 434 17.04 -4.75 11.00
CA GLU A 434 17.57 -5.92 10.30
C GLU A 434 18.57 -6.68 11.17
N THR A 435 18.54 -8.01 11.09
CA THR A 435 19.57 -8.80 11.75
C THR A 435 20.87 -8.76 10.95
N ILE A 436 21.91 -8.23 11.55
CA ILE A 436 23.23 -8.07 10.96
C ILE A 436 24.12 -9.27 11.30
N PHE A 437 24.78 -9.81 10.29
CA PHE A 437 25.75 -10.89 10.41
C PHE A 437 27.15 -10.38 10.08
N ASN A 438 28.13 -10.84 10.84
CA ASN A 438 29.54 -10.52 10.61
C ASN A 438 30.11 -11.26 9.39
N LYS A 439 31.27 -10.83 8.92
CA LYS A 439 31.98 -11.48 7.82
C LYS A 439 32.12 -12.99 8.01
N GLY A 440 31.85 -13.73 6.95
CA GLY A 440 31.99 -15.18 6.91
C GLY A 440 30.67 -15.90 6.72
N LYS A 441 30.64 -17.15 7.14
CA LYS A 441 29.48 -18.03 6.99
C LYS A 441 28.57 -17.92 8.19
N SER A 442 27.29 -17.71 7.94
CA SER A 442 26.22 -17.67 8.93
C SER A 442 25.22 -18.79 8.69
N VAL A 443 24.67 -19.33 9.74
CA VAL A 443 23.66 -20.39 9.70
C VAL A 443 22.49 -19.95 10.56
N ILE A 444 21.29 -19.87 9.97
CA ILE A 444 20.03 -19.52 10.62
C ILE A 444 19.17 -20.77 10.65
N THR A 445 18.57 -21.08 11.78
CA THR A 445 17.74 -22.27 11.96
C THR A 445 16.41 -21.89 12.59
N LEU A 446 15.32 -22.18 11.87
CA LEU A 446 13.95 -22.08 12.36
C LEU A 446 13.45 -23.48 12.71
N ASN A 447 12.81 -23.65 13.88
CA ASN A 447 12.24 -24.92 14.31
C ASN A 447 10.80 -24.70 14.81
N TRP A 448 9.94 -25.63 14.48
CA TRP A 448 8.59 -25.72 15.01
C TRP A 448 8.48 -26.93 15.95
N ASP A 449 7.67 -26.81 16.99
CA ASP A 449 7.43 -27.92 17.91
C ASP A 449 6.70 -29.06 17.23
N GLU A 450 5.75 -28.72 16.33
CA GLU A 450 5.00 -29.67 15.51
C GLU A 450 5.31 -29.49 14.02
N TYR A 451 4.93 -30.47 13.20
CA TYR A 451 5.01 -30.34 11.75
C TYR A 451 4.00 -29.31 11.25
N ILE A 452 4.44 -28.40 10.44
CA ILE A 452 3.61 -27.48 9.68
C ILE A 452 3.55 -27.88 8.21
N THR A 453 2.45 -27.66 7.52
CA THR A 453 2.40 -27.76 6.06
C THR A 453 2.98 -26.48 5.46
N SER A 454 4.05 -26.58 4.71
CA SER A 454 4.73 -25.44 4.09
C SER A 454 4.70 -25.52 2.57
N LYS A 455 4.68 -24.37 1.92
CA LYS A 455 4.61 -24.17 0.47
C LYS A 455 5.75 -23.35 -0.11
N ALA A 456 6.27 -22.39 0.64
CA ALA A 456 7.29 -21.49 0.14
C ALA A 456 8.16 -20.92 1.27
N ILE A 457 9.38 -20.51 0.93
CA ILE A 457 10.30 -19.81 1.83
C ILE A 457 10.83 -18.59 1.10
N MET A 458 10.90 -17.46 1.81
CA MET A 458 11.47 -16.21 1.33
C MET A 458 12.55 -15.75 2.32
N VAL A 459 13.68 -15.33 1.79
CA VAL A 459 14.76 -14.68 2.55
C VAL A 459 14.89 -13.28 2.00
N TYR A 460 14.44 -12.30 2.77
CA TYR A 460 14.44 -10.90 2.36
C TYR A 460 15.83 -10.31 2.42
N ASN A 461 16.11 -9.44 1.48
CA ASN A 461 17.38 -8.74 1.38
C ASN A 461 17.36 -7.40 2.12
N SER A 462 18.52 -6.92 2.54
CA SER A 462 18.65 -5.62 3.17
C SER A 462 18.13 -4.50 2.27
N TYR A 463 17.58 -3.43 2.88
CA TYR A 463 17.27 -2.18 2.19
C TYR A 463 18.56 -1.45 1.76
N ASP A 464 19.66 -1.67 2.46
CA ASP A 464 20.96 -1.07 2.19
C ASP A 464 21.81 -1.98 1.28
N PHE A 465 22.24 -1.40 0.16
CA PHE A 465 23.07 -2.11 -0.81
C PHE A 465 24.37 -2.65 -0.20
N ASP A 466 24.99 -1.90 0.70
CA ASP A 466 26.28 -2.27 1.29
C ASP A 466 26.20 -3.49 2.22
N THR A 467 25.03 -3.76 2.79
CA THR A 467 24.75 -4.93 3.64
C THR A 467 23.92 -6.01 2.94
N SER A 468 23.62 -5.82 1.68
CA SER A 468 22.86 -6.78 0.89
C SER A 468 23.66 -8.04 0.55
N PHE A 469 22.94 -9.12 0.21
CA PHE A 469 23.53 -10.37 -0.23
C PHE A 469 23.15 -10.71 -1.67
N THR A 470 24.07 -11.37 -2.39
CA THR A 470 23.85 -11.77 -3.79
C THR A 470 23.47 -13.25 -3.92
N GLN A 471 23.56 -14.02 -2.85
CA GLN A 471 23.22 -15.44 -2.86
C GLN A 471 22.89 -15.95 -1.46
N VAL A 472 22.08 -17.01 -1.43
CA VAL A 472 21.92 -17.91 -0.29
C VAL A 472 22.64 -19.21 -0.64
N ASP A 473 23.61 -19.64 0.19
CA ASP A 473 24.44 -20.81 -0.11
C ASP A 473 23.62 -22.10 -0.11
N ASN A 474 22.64 -22.20 0.79
CA ASN A 474 21.75 -23.36 0.86
C ASN A 474 20.54 -23.07 1.75
N ILE A 475 19.38 -23.60 1.36
CA ILE A 475 18.24 -23.78 2.25
C ILE A 475 18.05 -25.29 2.42
N ARG A 476 18.21 -25.78 3.65
CA ARG A 476 18.00 -27.17 4.04
C ARG A 476 16.69 -27.28 4.80
N ILE A 477 15.80 -28.16 4.36
CA ILE A 477 14.48 -28.37 4.94
C ILE A 477 14.42 -29.78 5.53
N PHE A 478 14.10 -29.91 6.81
CA PHE A 478 13.73 -31.18 7.41
C PHE A 478 12.23 -31.42 7.15
N TYR A 479 11.95 -32.45 6.38
CA TYR A 479 10.59 -32.73 5.89
C TYR A 479 10.12 -34.14 6.28
N LYS A 480 8.81 -34.32 6.22
CA LYS A 480 8.13 -35.61 6.29
C LYS A 480 7.18 -35.76 5.10
N HIS A 481 7.37 -36.85 4.34
CA HIS A 481 6.51 -37.20 3.23
C HIS A 481 6.31 -38.72 3.18
N ASN A 482 5.07 -39.21 3.05
CA ASN A 482 4.73 -40.64 3.00
C ASN A 482 5.41 -41.46 4.12
N ASN A 483 5.38 -41.00 5.36
CA ASN A 483 6.02 -41.57 6.54
C ASN A 483 7.57 -41.67 6.48
N GLN A 484 8.18 -41.07 5.50
CA GLN A 484 9.64 -40.92 5.46
C GLN A 484 10.01 -39.50 5.93
N GLU A 485 11.03 -39.43 6.76
CA GLU A 485 11.63 -38.18 7.23
C GLU A 485 13.02 -38.03 6.65
N GLY A 486 13.41 -36.82 6.34
CA GLY A 486 14.72 -36.56 5.78
C GLY A 486 15.00 -35.08 5.58
N TYR A 487 16.16 -34.82 5.01
CA TYR A 487 16.57 -33.47 4.63
C TYR A 487 16.57 -33.35 3.11
N ILE A 488 16.12 -32.17 2.64
CA ILE A 488 16.27 -31.76 1.25
C ILE A 488 16.99 -30.43 1.19
N ASP A 489 17.93 -30.31 0.28
CA ASP A 489 18.78 -29.14 0.10
C ASP A 489 18.49 -28.48 -1.24
N THR A 490 18.43 -27.14 -1.26
CA THR A 490 18.27 -26.37 -2.51
C THR A 490 19.57 -26.27 -3.30
N GLY A 491 20.72 -26.34 -2.61
CA GLY A 491 21.99 -25.87 -3.14
C GLY A 491 22.04 -24.33 -3.18
N ASN A 492 23.00 -23.80 -3.91
CA ASN A 492 23.26 -22.39 -4.02
C ASN A 492 22.17 -21.68 -4.83
N LEU A 493 21.58 -20.64 -4.25
CA LEU A 493 20.56 -19.78 -4.87
C LEU A 493 21.17 -18.41 -5.12
N ILE A 494 21.28 -18.02 -6.38
CA ILE A 494 21.89 -16.75 -6.79
C ILE A 494 20.79 -15.75 -7.10
N PHE A 495 20.88 -14.58 -6.51
CA PHE A 495 19.98 -13.47 -6.77
C PHE A 495 20.50 -12.70 -8.00
N ASN A 496 19.66 -12.58 -9.01
CA ASN A 496 19.96 -11.73 -10.17
C ASN A 496 19.41 -10.34 -9.90
N TYR A 497 20.27 -9.47 -9.40
CA TYR A 497 19.93 -8.06 -9.38
C TYR A 497 19.75 -7.57 -10.81
N ASP A 498 18.61 -7.00 -11.14
CA ASP A 498 18.57 -5.97 -12.15
C ASP A 498 19.28 -4.76 -11.54
N ILE A 499 20.58 -4.73 -11.69
CA ILE A 499 21.37 -3.56 -11.36
C ILE A 499 20.89 -2.48 -12.31
N PHE A 500 20.10 -1.53 -11.82
CA PHE A 500 19.94 -0.28 -12.51
C PHE A 500 21.28 0.44 -12.45
N SER A 501 22.03 0.31 -13.50
CA SER A 501 23.11 1.24 -13.80
C SER A 501 22.48 2.53 -14.34
N ASP A 502 21.82 3.29 -13.49
CA ASP A 502 21.98 4.73 -13.65
C ASP A 502 23.43 5.02 -13.26
N GLN A 503 24.09 5.88 -13.99
CA GLN A 503 25.56 5.93 -14.13
C GLN A 503 26.35 6.07 -12.81
N ASP A 504 25.70 6.18 -11.66
CA ASP A 504 26.34 6.49 -10.38
C ASP A 504 25.89 5.63 -9.18
N TYR A 505 24.85 4.77 -9.26
CA TYR A 505 24.36 4.02 -8.09
C TYR A 505 23.99 2.57 -8.41
N ASN A 506 24.56 1.63 -7.65
CA ASN A 506 24.04 0.27 -7.54
C ASN A 506 22.92 0.28 -6.47
N CYS A 507 21.68 -0.01 -6.84
CA CYS A 507 20.59 -0.09 -5.89
C CYS A 507 19.90 -1.46 -5.94
N ILE A 508 19.31 -1.84 -4.82
CA ILE A 508 18.45 -3.00 -4.67
C ILE A 508 17.03 -2.49 -4.54
N PHE A 509 16.07 -3.23 -5.09
CA PHE A 509 14.68 -2.96 -4.78
C PHE A 509 14.40 -3.34 -3.32
N VAL A 510 13.94 -2.39 -2.56
CA VAL A 510 13.57 -2.59 -1.16
C VAL A 510 12.45 -3.62 -1.07
N GLY A 511 12.51 -4.51 -0.07
CA GLY A 511 11.60 -5.64 0.06
C GLY A 511 11.85 -6.79 -0.92
N SER A 512 12.99 -6.80 -1.63
CA SER A 512 13.37 -7.93 -2.48
C SER A 512 13.76 -9.17 -1.65
N SER A 513 13.55 -10.34 -2.25
CA SER A 513 13.85 -11.61 -1.57
C SER A 513 14.35 -12.68 -2.53
N ILE A 514 15.12 -13.62 -1.99
CA ILE A 514 15.27 -14.93 -2.61
C ILE A 514 14.09 -15.79 -2.16
N ALA A 515 13.29 -16.27 -3.11
CA ALA A 515 12.12 -17.07 -2.80
C ALA A 515 12.16 -18.44 -3.52
N ILE A 516 11.74 -19.47 -2.79
CA ILE A 516 11.51 -20.81 -3.32
C ILE A 516 10.06 -21.23 -3.07
N GLU A 517 9.46 -21.88 -4.06
CA GLU A 517 8.16 -22.54 -3.97
C GLU A 517 8.31 -24.03 -4.23
N TYR A 518 7.54 -24.85 -3.54
CA TYR A 518 7.52 -26.30 -3.66
C TYR A 518 6.12 -26.85 -3.44
N GLN A 519 5.92 -28.15 -3.68
CA GLN A 519 4.65 -28.79 -3.35
C GLN A 519 4.46 -28.80 -1.84
N ASP A 520 3.20 -28.72 -1.38
CA ASP A 520 2.87 -28.83 0.04
C ASP A 520 3.62 -29.99 0.68
N MET A 521 4.40 -29.71 1.70
CA MET A 521 5.09 -30.72 2.48
C MET A 521 5.06 -30.41 3.97
N LEU A 522 5.04 -31.46 4.78
CA LEU A 522 5.20 -31.32 6.22
C LEU A 522 6.64 -31.03 6.56
N ILE A 523 6.92 -29.91 7.21
CA ILE A 523 8.26 -29.52 7.64
C ILE A 523 8.29 -29.26 9.14
N LYS A 524 9.46 -29.42 9.74
CA LYS A 524 9.69 -29.15 11.17
C LYS A 524 10.90 -28.27 11.43
N GLN A 525 11.79 -28.15 10.45
CA GLN A 525 12.97 -27.30 10.54
C GLN A 525 13.32 -26.73 9.16
N VAL A 526 13.76 -25.51 9.17
CA VAL A 526 14.42 -24.86 8.02
C VAL A 526 15.77 -24.33 8.49
N GLN A 527 16.83 -24.63 7.76
CA GLN A 527 18.17 -24.12 8.00
C GLN A 527 18.65 -23.35 6.76
N ILE A 528 18.97 -22.10 6.94
CA ILE A 528 19.46 -21.22 5.88
C ILE A 528 20.94 -20.97 6.12
N THR A 529 21.75 -21.22 5.12
CA THR A 529 23.18 -20.91 5.12
C THR A 529 23.46 -19.78 4.16
N ILE A 530 24.12 -18.74 4.65
CA ILE A 530 24.48 -17.56 3.88
C ILE A 530 25.90 -17.13 4.21
N SER A 531 26.63 -16.63 3.22
CA SER A 531 27.99 -16.14 3.39
C SER A 531 28.11 -14.71 2.90
N SER A 532 28.88 -13.89 3.59
CA SER A 532 29.17 -12.53 3.14
C SER A 532 29.82 -12.56 1.76
N SER A 533 29.45 -11.62 0.90
CA SER A 533 30.07 -11.47 -0.42
C SER A 533 31.53 -11.01 -0.30
N LYS A 534 32.30 -11.14 -1.38
CA LYS A 534 33.67 -10.63 -1.43
C LYS A 534 33.77 -9.12 -1.19
N ASN A 535 32.68 -8.39 -1.42
CA ASN A 535 32.64 -6.93 -1.39
C ASN A 535 31.99 -6.37 -0.12
N SER A 536 31.32 -7.20 0.68
CA SER A 536 30.68 -6.77 1.94
C SER A 536 31.27 -7.52 3.13
N ASP A 537 31.66 -6.80 4.17
CA ASP A 537 32.10 -7.37 5.44
C ASP A 537 30.94 -7.79 6.35
N LYS A 538 29.74 -7.35 6.05
CA LYS A 538 28.52 -7.67 6.80
C LYS A 538 27.36 -7.96 5.83
N ILE A 539 26.38 -8.73 6.31
CA ILE A 539 25.12 -8.98 5.63
C ILE A 539 24.00 -8.63 6.59
N ALA A 540 22.95 -8.01 6.12
CA ALA A 540 21.73 -7.80 6.88
C ALA A 540 20.54 -8.53 6.24
N ILE A 541 19.71 -9.11 7.10
CA ILE A 541 18.47 -9.82 6.71
C ILE A 541 17.35 -9.23 7.56
N PRO A 542 16.37 -8.55 6.95
CA PRO A 542 15.22 -8.00 7.66
C PRO A 542 14.21 -9.06 8.09
N GLU A 543 13.96 -10.07 7.25
CA GLU A 543 12.90 -11.05 7.51
C GLU A 543 13.16 -12.37 6.77
N ILE A 544 12.67 -13.46 7.35
CA ILE A 544 12.55 -14.77 6.72
C ILE A 544 11.09 -15.19 6.83
N ALA A 545 10.38 -15.30 5.70
CA ALA A 545 9.03 -15.80 5.68
C ALA A 545 8.99 -17.29 5.28
N VAL A 546 8.21 -18.08 6.00
CA VAL A 546 7.90 -19.48 5.67
C VAL A 546 6.39 -19.58 5.50
N LEU A 547 5.93 -19.67 4.26
CA LEU A 547 4.51 -19.69 3.95
C LEU A 547 3.95 -21.10 4.15
N GLY A 548 3.02 -21.22 5.10
CA GLY A 548 2.47 -22.51 5.53
C GLY A 548 1.06 -22.41 6.11
N LYS A 549 0.51 -23.60 6.41
CA LYS A 549 -0.83 -23.79 7.02
C LYS A 549 -0.69 -24.28 8.45
#